data_5dbf7a300f7916bfb907315fb750918c
#
_entry.id   5dbf7a300f7916bfb907315fb750918c
#
_cell.length_a   1.000
_cell.length_b   1.000
_cell.length_c   1.000
_cell.angle_alpha   90.00
_cell.angle_beta   90.00
_cell.angle_gamma   90.00
#
_symmetry.space_group_name_H-M   'P 1'
#
loop_
_entity.id
_entity.type
_entity.pdbx_description
1 polymer ?
#
loop_
_entity_poly.entity_id
_entity_poly.type
_entity_poly.pdbx_seq_one_letter_code
_entity_poly.pdbx_strand_id
1 'polypeptide(L)'
;GSGWPDAGNGGEASRDTAQAYSLARIGWRAAWRYDRSVMTTLDAALIRHIAACGDLIVDTVDEAGSTNQVSMDAPFGRDPGAPRLLAAARQTAGRGRRGRAWLSPDGRSVAFSIAVERLVRSEPPPVAVPVAVGAAAAVALSRWAPDVQLKWPNDLQRDGRKLGGILVECRRSVPDRASDGAAIERIVVGIGLNLIAPPATCAIGQPACGLFDRQALSGHAAETAIGVLAASVVPAIGRCLTEGLASFLQIWRGFDALDGREVA
;
A
#
# COMPACT_ATOMS: atom_id res chain seq x y z
N GLY A 1 11.76 -24.82 16.06
CA GLY A 1 10.58 -25.34 15.40
C GLY A 1 9.36 -24.52 15.77
N SER A 2 8.95 -23.59 14.93
CA SER A 2 7.70 -22.85 15.09
C SER A 2 7.01 -22.89 13.73
N GLY A 3 6.18 -23.91 13.55
CA GLY A 3 5.32 -24.06 12.40
C GLY A 3 4.11 -23.12 12.50
N TRP A 4 3.80 -22.45 11.43
CA TRP A 4 2.50 -21.86 11.17
C TRP A 4 1.50 -22.99 10.89
N PRO A 5 0.24 -22.92 11.34
CA PRO A 5 -0.74 -23.96 11.03
C PRO A 5 -1.10 -23.94 9.55
N ASP A 6 -1.18 -25.13 8.97
CA ASP A 6 -1.61 -25.42 7.61
C ASP A 6 -2.98 -24.82 7.29
N ALA A 7 -3.07 -24.23 6.10
CA ALA A 7 -4.31 -23.83 5.48
C ALA A 7 -5.08 -25.10 5.04
N GLY A 8 -6.00 -25.54 5.85
CA GLY A 8 -6.92 -26.63 5.54
C GLY A 8 -8.08 -26.17 4.66
N ASN A 9 -8.20 -26.85 3.54
CA ASN A 9 -9.39 -27.17 2.73
C ASN A 9 -10.21 -26.04 2.09
N GLY A 10 -10.10 -26.02 0.75
CA GLY A 10 -10.91 -25.23 -0.15
C GLY A 10 -12.39 -25.56 -0.09
N GLY A 11 -13.18 -24.58 0.29
CA GLY A 11 -14.61 -24.55 0.03
C GLY A 11 -14.86 -24.00 -1.38
N GLU A 12 -15.62 -24.67 -2.20
CA GLU A 12 -16.09 -24.23 -3.51
C GLU A 12 -16.78 -22.87 -3.41
N ALA A 13 -16.13 -21.83 -3.92
CA ALA A 13 -16.78 -20.54 -4.15
C ALA A 13 -17.92 -20.75 -5.16
N SER A 14 -19.15 -20.45 -4.77
CA SER A 14 -20.32 -20.62 -5.64
C SER A 14 -20.17 -19.82 -6.94
N ARG A 15 -20.75 -20.31 -8.05
CA ARG A 15 -20.74 -19.63 -9.36
C ARG A 15 -21.30 -18.21 -9.29
N ASP A 16 -22.16 -17.91 -8.33
CA ASP A 16 -22.73 -16.59 -8.09
C ASP A 16 -21.70 -15.59 -7.57
N THR A 17 -20.74 -16.03 -6.75
CA THR A 17 -19.61 -15.18 -6.30
C THR A 17 -18.71 -14.79 -7.47
N ALA A 18 -18.43 -15.72 -8.38
CA ALA A 18 -17.61 -15.46 -9.57
C ALA A 18 -18.29 -14.47 -10.53
N GLN A 19 -19.61 -14.48 -10.62
CA GLN A 19 -20.38 -13.56 -11.45
C GLN A 19 -20.51 -12.17 -10.84
N ALA A 20 -20.64 -12.06 -9.52
CA ALA A 20 -20.60 -10.80 -8.77
C ALA A 20 -19.22 -10.13 -8.90
N TYR A 21 -18.12 -10.90 -8.83
CA TYR A 21 -16.76 -10.40 -9.08
C TYR A 21 -16.57 -9.88 -10.52
N SER A 22 -17.24 -10.47 -11.51
CA SER A 22 -17.20 -10.03 -12.92
C SER A 22 -17.83 -8.65 -13.10
N LEU A 23 -18.96 -8.37 -12.44
CA LEU A 23 -19.67 -7.08 -12.57
C LEU A 23 -18.96 -5.95 -11.82
N ALA A 24 -18.37 -6.23 -10.65
CA ALA A 24 -17.52 -5.27 -9.94
C ALA A 24 -16.29 -4.86 -10.77
N ARG A 25 -15.72 -5.78 -11.56
CA ARG A 25 -14.63 -5.49 -12.51
C ARG A 25 -15.04 -4.49 -13.59
N ILE A 26 -16.29 -4.48 -14.03
CA ILE A 26 -16.78 -3.59 -15.11
C ILE A 26 -16.92 -2.14 -14.61
N GLY A 27 -17.44 -1.92 -13.40
CA GLY A 27 -17.64 -0.57 -12.85
C GLY A 27 -16.33 0.20 -12.63
N TRP A 28 -15.31 -0.47 -12.10
CA TRP A 28 -13.99 0.13 -11.88
C TRP A 28 -13.22 0.38 -13.20
N ARG A 29 -13.36 -0.53 -14.17
CA ARG A 29 -12.71 -0.41 -15.47
C ARG A 29 -13.21 0.75 -16.31
N ALA A 30 -14.50 1.11 -16.19
CA ALA A 30 -15.09 2.23 -16.92
C ALA A 30 -14.66 3.61 -16.39
N ALA A 31 -14.31 3.70 -15.10
CA ALA A 31 -13.83 4.93 -14.47
C ALA A 31 -12.35 5.23 -14.75
N TRP A 32 -11.57 4.19 -15.04
CA TRP A 32 -10.16 4.32 -15.38
C TRP A 32 -10.05 4.48 -16.91
N ARG A 33 -10.17 5.72 -17.41
CA ARG A 33 -9.86 6.06 -18.80
C ARG A 33 -8.34 6.01 -19.05
N TYR A 34 -7.73 4.86 -18.77
CA TYR A 34 -6.35 4.62 -19.11
C TYR A 34 -6.31 3.76 -20.37
N ASP A 35 -5.65 4.25 -21.40
CA ASP A 35 -5.40 3.49 -22.64
C ASP A 35 -4.45 2.32 -22.31
N ARG A 36 -5.00 1.10 -22.38
CA ARG A 36 -4.25 -0.13 -22.12
C ARG A 36 -3.34 -0.57 -23.26
N SER A 37 -3.31 0.16 -24.36
CA SER A 37 -2.41 -0.12 -25.47
C SER A 37 -0.95 0.27 -25.20
N VAL A 38 -0.71 1.05 -24.15
CA VAL A 38 0.63 1.46 -23.72
C VAL A 38 1.21 0.36 -22.81
N MET A 39 2.32 -0.25 -23.20
CA MET A 39 3.06 -1.19 -22.35
C MET A 39 3.60 -0.43 -21.13
N THR A 40 3.13 -0.81 -19.94
CA THR A 40 3.64 -0.24 -18.69
C THR A 40 5.04 -0.78 -18.41
N THR A 41 5.90 0.05 -17.81
CA THR A 41 7.24 -0.38 -17.39
C THR A 41 7.21 -1.34 -16.19
N LEU A 42 6.06 -1.44 -15.47
CA LEU A 42 5.85 -2.35 -14.33
C LEU A 42 4.97 -3.53 -14.74
N ASP A 43 5.40 -4.74 -14.42
CA ASP A 43 4.65 -5.98 -14.66
C ASP A 43 3.65 -6.27 -13.54
N ALA A 44 2.37 -6.01 -13.82
CA ALA A 44 1.27 -6.27 -12.88
C ALA A 44 1.09 -7.76 -12.56
N ALA A 45 1.38 -8.66 -13.50
CA ALA A 45 1.25 -10.10 -13.29
C ALA A 45 2.34 -10.59 -12.33
N LEU A 46 3.56 -10.11 -12.47
CA LEU A 46 4.67 -10.41 -11.57
C LEU A 46 4.41 -9.87 -10.16
N ILE A 47 3.95 -8.60 -10.04
CA ILE A 47 3.57 -8.02 -8.74
C ILE A 47 2.51 -8.89 -8.05
N ARG A 48 1.44 -9.27 -8.77
CA ARG A 48 0.36 -10.10 -8.23
C ARG A 48 0.86 -11.49 -7.83
N HIS A 49 1.74 -12.09 -8.63
CA HIS A 49 2.35 -13.40 -8.34
C HIS A 49 3.16 -13.35 -7.05
N ILE A 50 4.00 -12.33 -6.87
CA ILE A 50 4.84 -12.15 -5.67
C ILE A 50 3.99 -11.82 -4.44
N ALA A 51 2.96 -10.98 -4.60
CA ALA A 51 2.05 -10.62 -3.51
C ALA A 51 1.30 -11.83 -2.95
N ALA A 52 0.95 -12.80 -3.80
CA ALA A 52 0.23 -14.03 -3.44
C ALA A 52 -1.04 -13.80 -2.58
N CYS A 53 -1.65 -12.61 -2.67
CA CYS A 53 -2.90 -12.27 -1.99
C CYS A 53 -4.05 -12.62 -2.94
N GLY A 54 -4.81 -13.69 -2.67
CA GLY A 54 -5.70 -14.39 -3.58
C GLY A 54 -6.65 -13.52 -4.39
N ASP A 55 -7.30 -12.54 -3.80
CA ASP A 55 -8.29 -11.66 -4.43
C ASP A 55 -7.74 -10.26 -4.78
N LEU A 56 -6.45 -9.99 -4.52
CA LEU A 56 -5.83 -8.69 -4.82
C LEU A 56 -5.85 -8.40 -6.32
N ILE A 57 -6.49 -7.32 -6.70
CA ILE A 57 -6.46 -6.81 -8.08
C ILE A 57 -5.28 -5.86 -8.20
N VAL A 58 -4.39 -6.13 -9.17
CA VAL A 58 -3.19 -5.31 -9.41
C VAL A 58 -3.32 -4.63 -10.76
N ASP A 59 -3.20 -3.30 -10.76
CA ASP A 59 -3.12 -2.45 -11.93
C ASP A 59 -1.80 -1.66 -11.91
N THR A 60 -1.20 -1.47 -13.08
CA THR A 60 0.03 -0.68 -13.26
C THR A 60 -0.17 0.38 -14.32
N VAL A 61 0.50 1.52 -14.16
CA VAL A 61 0.52 2.63 -15.12
C VAL A 61 1.92 3.20 -15.22
N ASP A 62 2.28 3.76 -16.38
CA ASP A 62 3.57 4.41 -16.54
C ASP A 62 3.65 5.69 -15.74
N GLU A 63 2.57 6.48 -15.74
CA GLU A 63 2.51 7.75 -15.07
C GLU A 63 1.16 7.98 -14.39
N ALA A 64 1.20 8.56 -13.21
CA ALA A 64 0.02 9.08 -12.51
C ALA A 64 0.36 10.40 -11.82
N GLY A 65 -0.61 11.28 -11.62
CA GLY A 65 -0.44 12.42 -10.73
C GLY A 65 -0.07 11.94 -9.31
N SER A 66 -0.95 11.14 -8.74
CA SER A 66 -0.74 10.44 -7.45
C SER A 66 -1.57 9.17 -7.43
N THR A 67 -0.95 8.03 -7.12
CA THR A 67 -1.66 6.74 -7.01
C THR A 67 -2.71 6.78 -5.91
N ASN A 68 -2.47 7.48 -4.80
CA ASN A 68 -3.47 7.70 -3.75
C ASN A 68 -4.68 8.47 -4.27
N GLN A 69 -4.44 9.57 -4.98
CA GLN A 69 -5.54 10.39 -5.51
C GLN A 69 -6.39 9.61 -6.50
N VAL A 70 -5.74 8.91 -7.44
CA VAL A 70 -6.45 8.06 -8.42
C VAL A 70 -7.29 7.00 -7.71
N SER A 71 -6.72 6.31 -6.72
CA SER A 71 -7.44 5.29 -5.94
C SER A 71 -8.58 5.90 -5.11
N MET A 72 -8.39 7.11 -4.57
CA MET A 72 -9.39 7.80 -3.76
C MET A 72 -10.58 8.29 -4.59
N ASP A 73 -10.32 8.78 -5.82
CA ASP A 73 -11.33 9.37 -6.71
C ASP A 73 -12.13 8.31 -7.49
N ALA A 74 -11.70 7.06 -7.46
CA ALA A 74 -12.45 5.98 -8.09
C ALA A 74 -13.89 5.94 -7.53
N PRO A 75 -14.90 5.66 -8.37
CA PRO A 75 -16.28 5.56 -7.90
C PRO A 75 -16.46 4.43 -6.90
N PHE A 76 -17.38 4.61 -5.95
CA PHE A 76 -17.82 3.53 -5.09
C PHE A 76 -18.70 2.55 -5.85
N GLY A 77 -18.53 1.26 -5.56
CA GLY A 77 -19.49 0.23 -5.95
C GLY A 77 -20.74 0.26 -5.06
N ARG A 78 -21.64 -0.71 -5.25
CA ARG A 78 -22.78 -0.95 -4.33
C ARG A 78 -22.33 -1.63 -3.06
N ASP A 79 -21.33 -2.50 -3.17
CA ASP A 79 -20.75 -3.28 -2.08
C ASP A 79 -19.25 -3.08 -2.05
N PRO A 80 -18.60 -3.31 -0.89
CA PRO A 80 -17.14 -3.31 -0.80
C PRO A 80 -16.54 -4.32 -1.80
N GLY A 81 -15.58 -3.85 -2.58
CA GLY A 81 -14.88 -4.66 -3.55
C GLY A 81 -13.65 -5.37 -2.98
N ALA A 82 -13.05 -6.23 -3.80
CA ALA A 82 -11.74 -6.81 -3.51
C ALA A 82 -10.66 -5.74 -3.33
N PRO A 83 -9.62 -5.96 -2.51
CA PRO A 83 -8.49 -5.06 -2.39
C PRO A 83 -7.85 -4.77 -3.76
N ARG A 84 -7.44 -3.53 -3.97
CA ARG A 84 -6.85 -3.09 -5.24
C ARG A 84 -5.53 -2.40 -5.00
N LEU A 85 -4.54 -2.78 -5.78
CA LEU A 85 -3.24 -2.13 -5.82
C LEU A 85 -3.09 -1.40 -7.16
N LEU A 86 -2.77 -0.11 -7.08
CA LEU A 86 -2.33 0.68 -8.22
C LEU A 86 -0.88 1.08 -8.03
N ALA A 87 0.00 0.68 -8.93
CA ALA A 87 1.38 1.11 -8.97
C ALA A 87 1.63 2.01 -10.18
N ALA A 88 2.44 3.06 -10.00
CA ALA A 88 2.89 3.93 -11.07
C ALA A 88 4.42 3.88 -11.17
N ALA A 89 4.94 3.78 -12.39
CA ALA A 89 6.39 3.87 -12.62
C ALA A 89 6.89 5.28 -12.26
N ARG A 90 6.08 6.31 -12.48
CA ARG A 90 6.34 7.70 -12.12
C ARG A 90 5.12 8.40 -11.55
N GLN A 91 5.31 9.24 -10.52
CA GLN A 91 4.29 10.19 -10.08
C GLN A 91 4.72 11.63 -10.39
N THR A 92 3.81 12.42 -10.98
CA THR A 92 4.07 13.83 -11.31
C THR A 92 3.61 14.81 -10.22
N ALA A 93 2.69 14.37 -9.36
CA ALA A 93 2.16 15.14 -8.22
C ALA A 93 2.04 14.25 -6.97
N GLY A 94 3.09 13.46 -6.68
CA GLY A 94 3.13 12.58 -5.52
C GLY A 94 2.92 13.35 -4.22
N ARG A 95 2.13 12.77 -3.31
CA ARG A 95 1.71 13.42 -2.07
C ARG A 95 2.22 12.70 -0.84
N GLY A 96 2.66 13.49 0.14
CA GLY A 96 2.90 13.07 1.51
C GLY A 96 1.97 13.77 2.48
N ARG A 97 2.14 13.52 3.77
CA ARG A 97 1.34 14.15 4.83
C ARG A 97 1.55 15.66 4.87
N ARG A 98 0.48 16.39 5.29
CA ARG A 98 0.50 17.85 5.48
C ARG A 98 0.88 18.62 4.21
N GLY A 99 0.47 18.11 3.03
CA GLY A 99 0.73 18.76 1.75
C GLY A 99 2.17 18.69 1.25
N ARG A 100 3.05 17.93 1.89
CA ARG A 100 4.42 17.73 1.38
C ARG A 100 4.39 16.94 0.08
N ALA A 101 5.27 17.26 -0.86
CA ALA A 101 5.44 16.46 -2.05
C ALA A 101 6.18 15.16 -1.76
N TRP A 102 5.80 14.08 -2.45
CA TRP A 102 6.58 12.88 -2.60
C TRP A 102 7.25 12.91 -3.97
N LEU A 103 8.56 12.92 -3.99
CA LEU A 103 9.34 12.88 -5.24
C LEU A 103 9.57 11.43 -5.65
N SER A 104 9.27 11.12 -6.90
CA SER A 104 9.47 9.80 -7.51
C SER A 104 10.42 9.92 -8.70
N PRO A 105 11.76 10.01 -8.48
CA PRO A 105 12.70 10.04 -9.57
C PRO A 105 12.63 8.73 -10.37
N ASP A 106 12.67 8.83 -11.70
CA ASP A 106 12.51 7.70 -12.61
C ASP A 106 13.49 6.56 -12.28
N GLY A 107 12.96 5.35 -12.15
CA GLY A 107 13.72 4.13 -11.88
C GLY A 107 14.42 4.08 -10.52
N ARG A 108 14.25 5.07 -9.64
CA ARG A 108 14.91 5.13 -8.32
C ARG A 108 13.97 4.91 -7.15
N SER A 109 12.69 4.98 -7.39
CA SER A 109 11.66 4.79 -6.36
C SER A 109 10.46 4.07 -6.93
N VAL A 110 9.68 3.48 -6.06
CA VAL A 110 8.34 2.98 -6.37
C VAL A 110 7.30 3.76 -5.59
N ALA A 111 6.15 3.96 -6.23
CA ALA A 111 4.98 4.54 -5.60
C ALA A 111 3.77 3.71 -5.99
N PHE A 112 3.07 3.21 -4.98
CA PHE A 112 1.85 2.45 -5.18
C PHE A 112 0.86 2.73 -4.06
N SER A 113 -0.40 2.42 -4.31
CA SER A 113 -1.49 2.58 -3.34
C SER A 113 -2.32 1.30 -3.29
N ILE A 114 -2.66 0.88 -2.09
CA ILE A 114 -3.59 -0.22 -1.82
C ILE A 114 -4.89 0.40 -1.33
N ALA A 115 -5.99 0.15 -2.04
CA ALA A 115 -7.33 0.54 -1.63
C ALA A 115 -8.08 -0.67 -1.10
N VAL A 116 -8.63 -0.56 0.09
CA VAL A 116 -9.56 -1.53 0.69
C VAL A 116 -10.87 -0.82 1.02
N GLU A 117 -11.97 -1.56 0.95
CA GLU A 117 -13.29 -1.04 1.24
C GLU A 117 -13.96 -1.90 2.31
N ARG A 118 -14.76 -1.26 3.17
CA ARG A 118 -15.61 -1.93 4.16
C ARG A 118 -16.93 -1.20 4.33
N LEU A 119 -17.94 -1.93 4.79
CA LEU A 119 -19.18 -1.30 5.24
C LEU A 119 -18.99 -0.72 6.63
N VAL A 120 -19.46 0.50 6.83
CA VAL A 120 -19.41 1.22 8.11
C VAL A 120 -20.75 1.91 8.39
N ARG A 121 -21.12 2.01 9.66
CA ARG A 121 -22.30 2.78 10.11
C ARG A 121 -21.86 4.01 10.90
N SER A 122 -21.19 3.80 12.00
CA SER A 122 -20.76 4.85 12.93
C SER A 122 -19.32 4.65 13.43
N GLU A 123 -18.58 3.71 12.85
CA GLU A 123 -17.21 3.40 13.24
C GLU A 123 -16.29 4.61 13.07
N PRO A 124 -15.37 4.83 14.01
CA PRO A 124 -14.39 5.91 13.88
C PRO A 124 -13.45 5.67 12.70
N PRO A 125 -12.79 6.73 12.20
CA PRO A 125 -11.76 6.59 11.17
C PRO A 125 -10.68 5.59 11.61
N PRO A 126 -10.09 4.82 10.69
CA PRO A 126 -9.13 3.76 10.99
C PRO A 126 -7.72 4.36 11.28
N VAL A 127 -7.61 5.14 12.36
CA VAL A 127 -6.38 5.85 12.75
C VAL A 127 -5.21 4.92 13.08
N ALA A 128 -5.47 3.64 13.34
CA ALA A 128 -4.47 2.62 13.65
C ALA A 128 -3.78 2.05 12.40
N VAL A 129 -4.39 2.15 11.23
CA VAL A 129 -3.89 1.56 9.98
C VAL A 129 -2.46 2.00 9.65
N PRO A 130 -2.05 3.29 9.78
CA PRO A 130 -0.67 3.67 9.49
C PRO A 130 0.37 2.90 10.32
N VAL A 131 0.07 2.59 11.58
CA VAL A 131 0.97 1.84 12.47
C VAL A 131 1.06 0.38 12.05
N ALA A 132 -0.07 -0.25 11.77
CA ALA A 132 -0.11 -1.64 11.30
C ALA A 132 0.64 -1.81 9.98
N VAL A 133 0.42 -0.88 9.05
CA VAL A 133 1.12 -0.85 7.75
C VAL A 133 2.61 -0.62 7.92
N GLY A 134 3.02 0.32 8.79
CA GLY A 134 4.42 0.57 9.11
C GLY A 134 5.11 -0.68 9.65
N ALA A 135 4.50 -1.33 10.64
CA ALA A 135 5.02 -2.57 11.23
C ALA A 135 5.16 -3.69 10.17
N ALA A 136 4.12 -3.91 9.36
CA ALA A 136 4.15 -4.92 8.29
C ALA A 136 5.20 -4.60 7.22
N ALA A 137 5.34 -3.34 6.83
CA ALA A 137 6.33 -2.90 5.86
C ALA A 137 7.76 -3.07 6.39
N ALA A 138 8.03 -2.73 7.65
CA ALA A 138 9.34 -2.92 8.26
C ALA A 138 9.73 -4.39 8.31
N VAL A 139 8.83 -5.29 8.72
CA VAL A 139 9.04 -6.75 8.69
C VAL A 139 9.35 -7.22 7.27
N ALA A 140 8.57 -6.75 6.27
CA ALA A 140 8.78 -7.14 4.88
C ALA A 140 10.15 -6.70 4.34
N LEU A 141 10.57 -5.48 4.69
CA LEU A 141 11.82 -4.87 4.20
C LEU A 141 13.07 -5.36 4.94
N SER A 142 12.94 -5.85 6.18
CA SER A 142 14.08 -6.31 7.00
C SER A 142 14.88 -7.41 6.33
N ARG A 143 14.31 -8.16 5.38
CA ARG A 143 15.01 -9.15 4.57
C ARG A 143 16.12 -8.57 3.69
N TRP A 144 15.99 -7.31 3.26
CA TRP A 144 16.97 -6.59 2.45
C TRP A 144 17.68 -5.49 3.23
N ALA A 145 17.02 -4.96 4.25
CA ALA A 145 17.51 -3.90 5.11
C ALA A 145 17.27 -4.27 6.57
N PRO A 146 18.14 -5.12 7.20
CA PRO A 146 17.99 -5.53 8.60
C PRO A 146 18.00 -4.34 9.57
N ASP A 147 18.56 -3.22 9.15
CA ASP A 147 18.68 -1.94 9.84
C ASP A 147 17.48 -0.99 9.59
N VAL A 148 16.40 -1.50 8.95
CA VAL A 148 15.19 -0.69 8.75
C VAL A 148 14.58 -0.31 10.09
N GLN A 149 14.15 0.95 10.20
CA GLN A 149 13.51 1.52 11.37
C GLN A 149 12.23 2.26 10.98
N LEU A 150 11.35 2.43 11.96
CA LEU A 150 10.11 3.18 11.84
C LEU A 150 10.23 4.49 12.62
N LYS A 151 10.09 5.61 11.94
CA LYS A 151 9.93 6.91 12.60
C LYS A 151 8.46 7.30 12.63
N TRP A 152 7.97 7.47 13.84
CA TRP A 152 6.58 7.90 14.05
C TRP A 152 6.24 9.18 13.28
N PRO A 153 5.06 9.24 12.66
CA PRO A 153 4.04 8.18 12.64
C PRO A 153 4.04 7.34 11.34
N ASN A 154 4.89 7.63 10.34
CA ASN A 154 4.68 7.11 9.00
C ASN A 154 5.93 7.01 8.11
N ASP A 155 7.11 7.20 8.65
CA ASP A 155 8.35 7.16 7.88
C ASP A 155 9.12 5.85 8.10
N LEU A 156 9.56 5.25 7.00
CA LEU A 156 10.55 4.19 6.97
C LEU A 156 11.93 4.84 6.88
N GLN A 157 12.87 4.39 7.69
CA GLN A 157 14.23 4.95 7.77
C GLN A 157 15.30 3.86 7.80
N ARG A 158 16.52 4.24 7.46
CA ARG A 158 17.78 3.52 7.71
C ARG A 158 18.83 4.54 8.14
N ASP A 159 19.55 4.29 9.22
CA ASP A 159 20.57 5.21 9.75
C ASP A 159 20.10 6.67 9.86
N GLY A 160 18.91 6.89 10.35
CA GLY A 160 18.31 8.23 10.45
C GLY A 160 17.93 8.90 9.12
N ARG A 161 18.13 8.22 7.98
CA ARG A 161 17.83 8.71 6.64
C ARG A 161 16.51 8.11 6.13
N LYS A 162 15.72 8.90 5.44
CA LYS A 162 14.41 8.46 4.92
C LYS A 162 14.57 7.44 3.81
N LEU A 163 14.04 6.24 4.03
CA LEU A 163 13.92 5.16 3.05
C LEU A 163 12.60 5.22 2.30
N GLY A 164 11.52 5.55 3.01
CA GLY A 164 10.17 5.55 2.44
C GLY A 164 9.18 6.32 3.31
N GLY A 165 7.94 6.35 2.86
CA GLY A 165 6.85 6.97 3.60
C GLY A 165 5.51 6.32 3.31
N ILE A 166 4.60 6.39 4.28
CA ILE A 166 3.27 5.83 4.24
C ILE A 166 2.25 6.96 4.35
N LEU A 167 1.27 7.00 3.47
CA LEU A 167 0.18 7.95 3.48
C LEU A 167 -1.16 7.20 3.49
N VAL A 168 -1.89 7.29 4.59
CA VAL A 168 -3.24 6.70 4.69
C VAL A 168 -4.27 7.80 4.61
N GLU A 169 -5.20 7.65 3.67
CA GLU A 169 -6.33 8.53 3.44
C GLU A 169 -7.62 7.71 3.45
N CYS A 170 -8.73 8.31 3.87
CA CYS A 170 -10.02 7.67 3.94
C CYS A 170 -11.09 8.54 3.32
N ARG A 171 -12.09 7.90 2.67
CA ARG A 171 -13.28 8.54 2.14
C ARG A 171 -14.47 7.61 2.35
N ARG A 172 -15.62 8.19 2.68
CA ARG A 172 -16.90 7.46 2.80
C ARG A 172 -17.84 7.82 1.66
N SER A 173 -18.58 6.84 1.18
CA SER A 173 -19.71 7.06 0.29
C SER A 173 -20.84 7.77 1.03
N VAL A 174 -21.75 8.37 0.28
CA VAL A 174 -23.04 8.79 0.86
C VAL A 174 -23.85 7.51 1.15
N PRO A 175 -24.40 7.35 2.36
CA PRO A 175 -25.26 6.20 2.65
C PRO A 175 -26.45 6.18 1.69
N ASP A 176 -26.72 5.01 1.11
CA ASP A 176 -27.91 4.79 0.30
C ASP A 176 -29.04 4.27 1.19
N ARG A 177 -30.31 4.62 0.88
CA ARG A 177 -31.48 4.07 1.57
C ARG A 177 -31.57 2.55 1.46
N ALA A 178 -31.05 1.98 0.36
CA ALA A 178 -31.01 0.54 0.15
C ALA A 178 -29.99 -0.19 1.04
N SER A 179 -28.99 0.52 1.60
CA SER A 179 -27.92 -0.03 2.43
C SER A 179 -28.23 0.02 3.94
N ASP A 180 -29.48 0.28 4.32
CA ASP A 180 -29.88 0.40 5.73
C ASP A 180 -29.00 1.40 6.52
N GLY A 181 -28.65 2.50 5.86
CA GLY A 181 -27.84 3.57 6.42
C GLY A 181 -26.33 3.28 6.53
N ALA A 182 -25.86 2.14 6.00
CA ALA A 182 -24.44 1.86 5.94
C ALA A 182 -23.77 2.65 4.79
N ALA A 183 -22.55 3.11 5.01
CA ALA A 183 -21.70 3.71 3.99
C ALA A 183 -20.54 2.75 3.64
N ILE A 184 -20.03 2.85 2.44
CA ILE A 184 -18.75 2.21 2.11
C ILE A 184 -17.64 3.17 2.52
N GLU A 185 -16.75 2.72 3.39
CA GLU A 185 -15.52 3.41 3.70
C GLU A 185 -14.39 2.83 2.86
N ARG A 186 -13.76 3.68 2.06
CA ARG A 186 -12.53 3.38 1.33
C ARG A 186 -11.35 3.90 2.09
N ILE A 187 -10.39 3.01 2.35
CA ILE A 187 -9.12 3.30 2.98
C ILE A 187 -8.06 3.11 1.90
N VAL A 188 -7.31 4.17 1.59
CA VAL A 188 -6.21 4.13 0.62
C VAL A 188 -4.90 4.28 1.37
N VAL A 189 -4.05 3.28 1.22
CA VAL A 189 -2.71 3.21 1.80
C VAL A 189 -1.70 3.41 0.69
N GLY A 190 -1.10 4.60 0.62
CA GLY A 190 0.01 4.90 -0.28
C GLY A 190 1.34 4.57 0.37
N ILE A 191 2.22 3.93 -0.39
CA ILE A 191 3.58 3.64 0.00
C ILE A 191 4.51 4.17 -1.08
N GLY A 192 5.41 5.09 -0.66
CA GLY A 192 6.55 5.53 -1.45
C GLY A 192 7.82 4.93 -0.87
N LEU A 193 8.64 4.28 -1.69
CA LEU A 193 9.87 3.63 -1.27
C LEU A 193 11.00 3.99 -2.23
N ASN A 194 12.12 4.47 -1.71
CA ASN A 194 13.32 4.66 -2.49
C ASN A 194 14.02 3.31 -2.71
N LEU A 195 14.10 2.87 -3.96
CA LEU A 195 14.88 1.68 -4.32
C LEU A 195 16.38 1.99 -4.29
N ILE A 196 16.75 3.17 -4.80
CA ILE A 196 18.10 3.72 -4.76
C ILE A 196 18.03 5.09 -4.08
N ALA A 197 19.10 5.49 -3.40
CA ALA A 197 19.20 6.82 -2.83
C ALA A 197 18.90 7.90 -3.90
N PRO A 198 17.96 8.82 -3.63
CA PRO A 198 17.68 9.90 -4.55
C PRO A 198 18.92 10.79 -4.71
N PRO A 199 19.09 11.47 -5.87
CA PRO A 199 20.20 12.38 -6.07
C PRO A 199 20.18 13.52 -5.04
N ALA A 200 21.36 13.99 -4.64
CA ALA A 200 21.50 15.14 -3.72
C ALA A 200 20.82 16.42 -4.25
N THR A 201 20.66 16.53 -5.57
CA THR A 201 19.94 17.61 -6.24
C THR A 201 18.42 17.59 -6.04
N CYS A 202 17.87 16.47 -5.56
CA CYS A 202 16.44 16.39 -5.23
C CYS A 202 16.20 17.15 -3.92
N ALA A 203 15.36 18.18 -3.95
CA ALA A 203 14.99 18.99 -2.78
C ALA A 203 14.01 18.20 -1.85
N ILE A 204 14.48 17.13 -1.21
CA ILE A 204 13.67 16.28 -0.35
C ILE A 204 13.46 16.89 1.06
N GLY A 205 14.24 17.93 1.40
CA GLY A 205 14.14 18.63 2.69
C GLY A 205 14.65 17.83 3.90
N GLN A 206 15.12 16.60 3.70
CA GLN A 206 15.71 15.72 4.72
C GLN A 206 16.64 14.69 4.07
N PRO A 207 17.62 14.16 4.82
CA PRO A 207 18.49 13.10 4.32
C PRO A 207 17.66 11.87 3.90
N ALA A 208 17.99 11.30 2.74
CA ALA A 208 17.31 10.12 2.21
C ALA A 208 18.30 9.02 1.83
N CYS A 209 17.86 7.77 1.83
CA CYS A 209 18.61 6.59 1.44
C CYS A 209 17.79 5.72 0.47
N GLY A 210 18.39 4.66 -0.04
CA GLY A 210 17.73 3.63 -0.85
C GLY A 210 17.71 2.29 -0.15
N LEU A 211 16.84 1.41 -0.62
CA LEU A 211 16.77 0.02 -0.18
C LEU A 211 17.98 -0.76 -0.67
N PHE A 212 18.41 -0.48 -1.90
CA PHE A 212 19.52 -1.15 -2.57
C PHE A 212 20.63 -0.16 -2.95
N ASP A 213 21.83 -0.67 -3.09
CA ASP A 213 22.87 0.03 -3.81
C ASP A 213 22.60 -0.01 -5.31
N ARG A 214 23.03 1.03 -6.02
CA ARG A 214 22.75 1.17 -7.47
C ARG A 214 23.17 -0.05 -8.30
N GLN A 215 24.23 -0.75 -7.88
CA GLN A 215 24.76 -1.94 -8.56
C GLN A 215 23.94 -3.20 -8.28
N ALA A 216 23.14 -3.20 -7.21
CA ALA A 216 22.34 -4.35 -6.79
C ALA A 216 20.92 -4.37 -7.37
N LEU A 217 20.53 -3.37 -8.17
CA LEU A 217 19.22 -3.32 -8.80
C LEU A 217 19.13 -4.34 -9.94
N SER A 218 18.29 -5.35 -9.75
CA SER A 218 17.89 -6.29 -10.79
C SER A 218 16.76 -5.70 -11.65
N GLY A 219 16.54 -6.27 -12.85
CA GLY A 219 15.49 -5.82 -13.78
C GLY A 219 14.07 -5.81 -13.20
N HIS A 220 13.80 -6.55 -12.11
CA HIS A 220 12.47 -6.66 -11.45
C HIS A 220 12.46 -6.21 -10.00
N ALA A 221 13.41 -5.37 -9.60
CA ALA A 221 13.52 -4.90 -8.21
C ALA A 221 12.27 -4.11 -7.76
N ALA A 222 11.68 -3.34 -8.67
CA ALA A 222 10.47 -2.56 -8.40
C ALA A 222 9.27 -3.48 -8.11
N GLU A 223 8.98 -4.41 -9.01
CA GLU A 223 7.89 -5.37 -8.88
C GLU A 223 8.06 -6.25 -7.65
N THR A 224 9.31 -6.67 -7.38
CA THR A 224 9.63 -7.48 -6.22
C THR A 224 9.36 -6.71 -4.93
N ALA A 225 9.81 -5.47 -4.83
CA ALA A 225 9.57 -4.64 -3.66
C ALA A 225 8.07 -4.36 -3.44
N ILE A 226 7.34 -4.03 -4.51
CA ILE A 226 5.89 -3.80 -4.45
C ILE A 226 5.16 -5.07 -4.03
N GLY A 227 5.46 -6.22 -4.66
CA GLY A 227 4.81 -7.50 -4.38
C GLY A 227 5.04 -7.98 -2.96
N VAL A 228 6.28 -7.91 -2.46
CA VAL A 228 6.63 -8.29 -1.08
C VAL A 228 5.97 -7.37 -0.04
N LEU A 229 5.92 -6.06 -0.30
CA LEU A 229 5.19 -5.13 0.56
C LEU A 229 3.69 -5.43 0.54
N ALA A 230 3.10 -5.68 -0.62
CA ALA A 230 1.69 -6.02 -0.73
C ALA A 230 1.34 -7.30 0.03
N ALA A 231 2.18 -8.34 -0.08
CA ALA A 231 2.02 -9.60 0.65
C ALA A 231 1.90 -9.43 2.17
N SER A 232 2.62 -8.44 2.72
CA SER A 232 2.61 -8.17 4.17
C SER A 232 1.54 -7.14 4.56
N VAL A 233 1.36 -6.11 3.75
CA VAL A 233 0.50 -4.95 4.08
C VAL A 233 -0.98 -5.26 3.90
N VAL A 234 -1.38 -5.97 2.84
CA VAL A 234 -2.81 -6.29 2.60
C VAL A 234 -3.42 -7.05 3.77
N PRO A 235 -2.85 -8.17 4.25
CA PRO A 235 -3.35 -8.86 5.43
C PRO A 235 -3.29 -8.00 6.70
N ALA A 236 -2.24 -7.18 6.86
CA ALA A 236 -2.11 -6.31 8.02
C ALA A 236 -3.22 -5.25 8.12
N ILE A 237 -3.64 -4.67 6.98
CA ILE A 237 -4.80 -3.76 6.94
C ILE A 237 -6.04 -4.51 7.41
N GLY A 238 -6.35 -5.68 6.85
CA GLY A 238 -7.51 -6.48 7.23
C GLY A 238 -7.52 -6.80 8.72
N ARG A 239 -6.43 -7.34 9.25
CA ARG A 239 -6.29 -7.66 10.67
C ARG A 239 -6.43 -6.42 11.56
N CYS A 240 -5.83 -5.30 11.19
CA CYS A 240 -5.95 -4.06 11.96
C CYS A 240 -7.41 -3.58 12.05
N LEU A 241 -8.18 -3.73 10.97
CA LEU A 241 -9.57 -3.33 10.92
C LEU A 241 -10.51 -4.25 11.72
N THR A 242 -10.15 -5.53 11.91
CA THR A 242 -10.95 -6.53 12.63
C THR A 242 -10.49 -6.73 14.07
N GLU A 243 -9.19 -6.79 14.31
CA GLU A 243 -8.58 -7.14 15.59
C GLU A 243 -8.00 -5.93 16.36
N GLY A 244 -7.88 -4.78 15.68
CA GLY A 244 -7.32 -3.56 16.25
C GLY A 244 -5.79 -3.52 16.20
N LEU A 245 -5.20 -2.64 17.03
CA LEU A 245 -3.79 -2.23 16.95
C LEU A 245 -2.83 -3.09 17.78
N ALA A 246 -3.33 -3.79 18.79
CA ALA A 246 -2.49 -4.35 19.86
C ALA A 246 -1.33 -5.24 19.36
N SER A 247 -1.61 -6.14 18.40
CA SER A 247 -0.61 -7.05 17.82
C SER A 247 0.49 -6.32 17.04
N PHE A 248 0.19 -5.14 16.50
CA PHE A 248 1.14 -4.36 15.71
C PHE A 248 2.03 -3.44 16.55
N LEU A 249 1.59 -3.05 17.74
CA LEU A 249 2.39 -2.19 18.64
C LEU A 249 3.67 -2.87 19.10
N GLN A 250 3.63 -4.16 19.40
CA GLN A 250 4.83 -4.90 19.78
C GLN A 250 5.83 -4.97 18.63
N ILE A 251 5.34 -5.23 17.41
CA ILE A 251 6.18 -5.23 16.21
C ILE A 251 6.76 -3.84 15.97
N TRP A 252 5.93 -2.79 16.06
CA TRP A 252 6.37 -1.40 15.90
C TRP A 252 7.53 -1.06 16.83
N ARG A 253 7.42 -1.40 18.13
CA ARG A 253 8.48 -1.13 19.13
C ARG A 253 9.81 -1.74 18.74
N GLY A 254 9.81 -2.94 18.14
CA GLY A 254 11.04 -3.58 17.67
C GLY A 254 11.75 -2.84 16.52
N PHE A 255 11.06 -1.93 15.84
CA PHE A 255 11.60 -1.12 14.74
C PHE A 255 11.64 0.37 15.05
N ASP A 256 11.25 0.81 16.27
CA ASP A 256 11.09 2.22 16.56
C ASP A 256 12.44 2.96 16.51
N ALA A 257 12.53 3.94 15.62
CA ALA A 257 13.73 4.78 15.46
C ALA A 257 13.96 5.74 16.64
N LEU A 258 12.95 5.93 17.50
CA LEU A 258 12.99 6.85 18.63
C LEU A 258 13.13 6.14 19.98
N ASP A 259 13.13 4.79 19.97
CA ASP A 259 13.29 4.02 21.21
C ASP A 259 14.61 4.38 21.90
N GLY A 260 14.51 4.70 23.20
CA GLY A 260 15.65 5.13 24.03
C GLY A 260 16.25 6.50 23.69
N ARG A 261 15.59 7.32 22.83
CA ARG A 261 16.05 8.67 22.49
C ARG A 261 15.21 9.73 23.18
N GLU A 262 15.87 10.78 23.69
CA GLU A 262 15.17 12.00 24.09
C GLU A 262 14.58 12.66 22.84
N VAL A 263 13.30 12.96 22.89
CA VAL A 263 12.59 13.71 21.83
C VAL A 263 12.23 15.08 22.37
N ALA A 264 12.65 16.14 21.65
CA ALA A 264 12.33 17.53 21.96
C ALA A 264 11.01 17.96 21.29
#